data_ba8851636ca434897f9e75bdc9556b9b
#
_entry.id   ba8851636ca434897f9e75bdc9556b9b
#
_cell.length_a   1.000
_cell.length_b   1.000
_cell.length_c   1.000
_cell.angle_alpha   90.00
_cell.angle_beta   90.00
_cell.angle_gamma   90.00
#
_symmetry.space_group_name_H-M   'P 1'
#
loop_
_entity.id
_entity.type
_entity.pdbx_description
1 polymer ?
#
loop_
_entity_poly.entity_id
_entity_poly.type
_entity_poly.pdbx_seq_one_letter_code
_entity_poly.pdbx_strand_id
1 'polypeptide(L)'
;MSREDLKEFASFLESNLSPPPDVERRVCATIQEYLSPSIPKAVSKLFALNAVGSIATLALCPQYGLTFTGSHGLMHYMMQVHPAFCFFVCGILWMIGGQALSNMLLTWDERRVLSHYYWGAGFGFVLFSVLSFACFGSLTLDLWLLFWAVGALVVVGAFDLRIRHRLHRFQGSLCLPH
;
A
#
# COMPACT_ATOMS: atom_id res chain seq x y z
N MET A 1 30.80 -29.10 -25.23
CA MET A 1 29.83 -28.63 -26.22
C MET A 1 30.55 -28.61 -27.56
N SER A 2 30.15 -29.45 -28.47
CA SER A 2 30.82 -29.62 -29.77
C SER A 2 30.39 -28.47 -30.71
N ARG A 3 31.20 -28.23 -31.77
CA ARG A 3 30.88 -27.22 -32.76
C ARG A 3 29.62 -27.57 -33.57
N GLU A 4 29.24 -28.83 -33.59
CA GLU A 4 28.04 -29.36 -34.23
C GLU A 4 26.80 -29.06 -33.38
N ASP A 5 26.89 -29.22 -32.06
CA ASP A 5 25.80 -28.89 -31.12
C ASP A 5 25.41 -27.39 -31.23
N LEU A 6 26.42 -26.52 -31.42
CA LEU A 6 26.20 -25.08 -31.61
C LEU A 6 25.50 -24.75 -32.93
N LYS A 7 25.82 -25.48 -34.00
CA LYS A 7 25.16 -25.32 -35.32
C LYS A 7 23.71 -25.80 -35.27
N GLU A 8 23.47 -26.92 -34.62
CA GLU A 8 22.12 -27.46 -34.47
C GLU A 8 21.26 -26.53 -33.62
N PHE A 9 21.82 -25.98 -32.54
CA PHE A 9 21.13 -24.97 -31.73
C PHE A 9 20.88 -23.67 -32.50
N ALA A 10 21.83 -23.21 -33.31
CA ALA A 10 21.64 -22.04 -34.16
C ALA A 10 20.56 -22.27 -35.22
N SER A 11 20.52 -23.44 -35.85
CA SER A 11 19.47 -23.79 -36.82
C SER A 11 18.08 -23.92 -36.18
N PHE A 12 18.03 -24.36 -34.94
CA PHE A 12 16.79 -24.40 -34.15
C PHE A 12 16.28 -22.97 -33.82
N LEU A 13 17.18 -22.04 -33.47
CA LEU A 13 16.85 -20.65 -33.27
C LEU A 13 16.44 -19.91 -34.55
N GLU A 14 17.03 -20.28 -35.69
CA GLU A 14 16.67 -19.72 -37.00
C GLU A 14 15.36 -20.30 -37.54
N SER A 15 14.96 -21.51 -37.12
CA SER A 15 13.64 -22.01 -37.39
C SER A 15 12.63 -21.17 -36.63
N ASN A 16 11.99 -20.23 -37.32
CA ASN A 16 10.92 -19.36 -36.82
C ASN A 16 9.65 -20.21 -36.54
N LEU A 17 9.78 -21.16 -35.62
CA LEU A 17 8.68 -21.93 -35.06
C LEU A 17 7.93 -21.01 -34.08
N SER A 18 7.24 -20.02 -34.66
CA SER A 18 6.23 -19.29 -33.93
C SER A 18 5.22 -20.32 -33.43
N PRO A 19 5.05 -20.45 -32.12
CA PRO A 19 4.07 -21.37 -31.56
C PRO A 19 2.69 -21.01 -32.13
N PRO A 20 1.81 -22.00 -32.36
CA PRO A 20 0.45 -21.71 -32.77
C PRO A 20 -0.17 -20.63 -31.89
N PRO A 21 -0.89 -19.65 -32.44
CA PRO A 21 -1.40 -18.51 -31.72
C PRO A 21 -2.27 -18.89 -30.50
N ASP A 22 -2.88 -20.07 -30.54
CA ASP A 22 -3.65 -20.63 -29.44
C ASP A 22 -2.77 -21.10 -28.25
N VAL A 23 -1.58 -21.62 -28.53
CA VAL A 23 -0.62 -22.06 -27.52
C VAL A 23 0.00 -20.84 -26.85
N GLU A 24 0.40 -19.84 -27.62
CA GLU A 24 0.94 -18.59 -27.12
C GLU A 24 -0.07 -17.91 -26.20
N ARG A 25 -1.34 -17.81 -26.63
CA ARG A 25 -2.42 -17.20 -25.85
C ARG A 25 -2.69 -17.96 -24.54
N ARG A 26 -2.68 -19.29 -24.55
CA ARG A 26 -2.85 -20.12 -23.35
C ARG A 26 -1.68 -19.99 -22.40
N VAL A 27 -0.46 -20.02 -22.91
CA VAL A 27 0.75 -19.85 -22.07
C VAL A 27 0.77 -18.47 -21.44
N CYS A 28 0.52 -17.41 -22.21
CA CYS A 28 0.43 -16.05 -21.67
C CYS A 28 -0.68 -15.91 -20.62
N ALA A 29 -1.87 -16.47 -20.86
CA ALA A 29 -2.97 -16.44 -19.90
C ALA A 29 -2.59 -17.19 -18.60
N THR A 30 -2.00 -18.37 -18.72
CA THR A 30 -1.55 -19.16 -17.56
C THR A 30 -0.46 -18.45 -16.77
N ILE A 31 0.53 -17.88 -17.45
CA ILE A 31 1.60 -17.11 -16.81
C ILE A 31 1.01 -15.87 -16.11
N GLN A 32 0.08 -15.19 -16.77
CA GLN A 32 -0.58 -14.01 -16.20
C GLN A 32 -1.42 -14.35 -14.97
N GLU A 33 -2.10 -15.50 -14.96
CA GLU A 33 -2.84 -16.01 -13.81
C GLU A 33 -1.92 -16.37 -12.63
N TYR A 34 -0.77 -17.02 -12.90
CA TYR A 34 0.22 -17.36 -11.90
C TYR A 34 0.96 -16.14 -11.34
N LEU A 35 1.22 -15.13 -12.16
CA LEU A 35 1.94 -13.92 -11.77
C LEU A 35 1.03 -12.85 -11.15
N SER A 36 -0.28 -12.91 -11.37
CA SER A 36 -1.20 -11.93 -10.76
C SER A 36 -1.54 -12.34 -9.33
N PRO A 37 -1.11 -11.56 -8.33
CA PRO A 37 -1.49 -11.83 -6.95
C PRO A 37 -3.01 -11.70 -6.82
N SER A 38 -3.64 -12.62 -6.09
CA SER A 38 -5.09 -12.55 -5.87
C SER A 38 -5.43 -11.26 -5.09
N ILE A 39 -6.34 -10.46 -5.64
CA ILE A 39 -6.80 -9.18 -5.07
C ILE A 39 -7.14 -9.31 -3.57
N PRO A 40 -7.94 -10.29 -3.13
CA PRO A 40 -8.30 -10.40 -1.72
C PRO A 40 -7.09 -10.63 -0.81
N LYS A 41 -6.09 -11.41 -1.25
CA LYS A 41 -4.85 -11.61 -0.47
C LYS A 41 -4.04 -10.31 -0.36
N ALA A 42 -3.90 -9.56 -1.45
CA ALA A 42 -3.19 -8.30 -1.45
C ALA A 42 -3.87 -7.24 -0.58
N VAL A 43 -5.21 -7.15 -0.64
CA VAL A 43 -6.02 -6.24 0.21
C VAL A 43 -5.92 -6.65 1.68
N SER A 44 -6.08 -7.93 2.00
CA SER A 44 -5.95 -8.44 3.38
C SER A 44 -4.56 -8.16 3.95
N LYS A 45 -3.51 -8.37 3.17
CA LYS A 45 -2.13 -8.05 3.55
C LYS A 45 -1.96 -6.55 3.81
N LEU A 46 -2.51 -5.70 2.93
CA LEU A 46 -2.50 -4.24 3.12
C LEU A 46 -3.20 -3.84 4.42
N PHE A 47 -4.37 -4.41 4.71
CA PHE A 47 -5.11 -4.16 5.96
C PHE A 47 -4.31 -4.58 7.19
N ALA A 48 -3.73 -5.78 7.18
CA ALA A 48 -2.91 -6.28 8.28
C ALA A 48 -1.69 -5.39 8.53
N LEU A 49 -0.99 -4.97 7.47
CA LEU A 49 0.17 -4.09 7.58
C LEU A 49 -0.20 -2.69 8.10
N ASN A 50 -1.33 -2.15 7.65
CA ASN A 50 -1.84 -0.89 8.20
C ASN A 50 -2.22 -1.05 9.68
N ALA A 51 -2.90 -2.12 10.06
CA ALA A 51 -3.26 -2.37 11.46
C ALA A 51 -2.02 -2.46 12.36
N VAL A 52 -1.02 -3.27 11.96
CA VAL A 52 0.24 -3.41 12.72
C VAL A 52 0.99 -2.08 12.82
N GLY A 53 1.14 -1.35 11.72
CA GLY A 53 1.80 -0.06 11.71
C GLY A 53 1.08 1.00 12.53
N SER A 54 -0.25 0.99 12.50
CA SER A 54 -1.09 1.89 13.29
C SER A 54 -1.00 1.59 14.78
N ILE A 55 -1.03 0.32 15.18
CA ILE A 55 -0.83 -0.08 16.59
C ILE A 55 0.56 0.32 17.07
N ALA A 56 1.59 0.14 16.24
CA ALA A 56 2.95 0.56 16.58
C ALA A 56 3.05 2.08 16.80
N THR A 57 2.37 2.88 15.95
CA THR A 57 2.33 4.34 16.11
C THR A 57 1.52 4.78 17.35
N LEU A 58 0.46 4.04 17.72
CA LEU A 58 -0.26 4.30 18.99
C LEU A 58 0.62 4.07 20.22
N ALA A 59 1.45 3.03 20.20
CA ALA A 59 2.38 2.76 21.28
C ALA A 59 3.38 3.92 21.50
N LEU A 60 3.64 4.70 20.47
CA LEU A 60 4.49 5.89 20.51
C LEU A 60 3.72 7.18 20.82
N CYS A 61 2.38 7.14 20.81
CA CYS A 61 1.55 8.32 21.00
C CYS A 61 1.20 8.51 22.48
N PRO A 62 1.62 9.61 23.14
CA PRO A 62 1.38 9.84 24.57
C PRO A 62 -0.10 10.02 24.94
N GLN A 63 -1.00 10.24 23.98
CA GLN A 63 -2.43 10.40 24.23
C GLN A 63 -3.12 9.14 24.77
N TYR A 64 -2.59 7.96 24.47
CA TYR A 64 -3.19 6.68 24.86
C TYR A 64 -2.52 6.04 26.09
N GLY A 65 -1.69 6.78 26.81
CA GLY A 65 -1.07 6.32 28.07
C GLY A 65 -0.02 5.21 27.92
N LEU A 66 0.33 4.85 26.69
CA LEU A 66 1.38 3.86 26.38
C LEU A 66 2.76 4.53 26.30
N THR A 67 2.99 5.58 27.09
CA THR A 67 4.29 6.26 27.12
C THR A 67 5.28 5.46 27.92
N PHE A 68 6.30 4.94 27.26
CA PHE A 68 7.47 4.35 27.90
C PHE A 68 8.37 5.40 28.57
N THR A 69 8.15 6.68 28.29
CA THR A 69 8.91 7.81 28.84
C THR A 69 7.95 8.78 29.50
N GLY A 70 7.98 8.93 30.79
CA GLY A 70 7.12 9.85 31.59
C GLY A 70 7.29 11.34 31.26
N SER A 71 7.78 11.70 30.07
CA SER A 71 7.99 13.08 29.63
C SER A 71 6.78 13.60 28.86
N HIS A 72 6.46 14.86 29.02
CA HIS A 72 5.47 15.58 28.23
C HIS A 72 5.94 15.60 26.76
N GLY A 73 5.38 14.69 25.94
CA GLY A 73 5.78 14.56 24.54
C GLY A 73 5.30 15.74 23.66
N LEU A 74 5.80 15.79 22.42
CA LEU A 74 5.46 16.80 21.42
C LEU A 74 3.95 17.07 21.29
N MET A 75 3.12 16.03 21.49
CA MET A 75 1.66 16.13 21.43
C MET A 75 1.08 17.03 22.52
N HIS A 76 1.70 17.12 23.69
CA HIS A 76 1.26 18.03 24.76
C HIS A 76 1.36 19.50 24.32
N TYR A 77 2.44 19.85 23.64
CA TYR A 77 2.61 21.21 23.09
C TYR A 77 1.63 21.48 21.95
N MET A 78 1.37 20.51 21.06
CA MET A 78 0.40 20.66 19.99
C MET A 78 -1.03 20.82 20.50
N MET A 79 -1.39 20.15 21.59
CA MET A 79 -2.70 20.26 22.22
C MET A 79 -2.92 21.64 22.86
N GLN A 80 -1.85 22.28 23.35
CA GLN A 80 -1.88 23.65 23.87
C GLN A 80 -2.12 24.69 22.77
N VAL A 81 -1.65 24.43 21.53
CA VAL A 81 -1.84 25.34 20.39
C VAL A 81 -3.30 25.28 19.91
N HIS A 82 -3.78 24.10 19.53
CA HIS A 82 -5.18 23.88 19.13
C HIS A 82 -5.51 22.38 19.08
N PRO A 83 -6.60 21.93 19.73
CA PRO A 83 -6.97 20.52 19.77
C PRO A 83 -7.18 19.90 18.39
N ALA A 84 -7.84 20.62 17.45
CA ALA A 84 -8.06 20.12 16.07
C ALA A 84 -6.75 19.77 15.35
N PHE A 85 -5.71 20.59 15.55
CA PHE A 85 -4.41 20.35 14.95
C PHE A 85 -3.76 19.08 15.50
N CYS A 86 -3.89 18.85 16.80
CA CYS A 86 -3.40 17.65 17.45
C CYS A 86 -4.07 16.39 16.87
N PHE A 87 -5.41 16.38 16.76
CA PHE A 87 -6.15 15.25 16.19
C PHE A 87 -5.79 15.01 14.71
N PHE A 88 -5.66 16.07 13.92
CA PHE A 88 -5.25 15.99 12.53
C PHE A 88 -3.87 15.34 12.37
N VAL A 89 -2.88 15.80 13.12
CA VAL A 89 -1.51 15.23 13.11
C VAL A 89 -1.52 13.79 13.61
N CYS A 90 -2.34 13.47 14.60
CA CYS A 90 -2.49 12.10 15.09
C CYS A 90 -3.04 11.16 14.01
N GLY A 91 -4.02 11.62 13.22
CA GLY A 91 -4.53 10.87 12.06
C GLY A 91 -3.46 10.63 10.99
N ILE A 92 -2.63 11.64 10.72
CA ILE A 92 -1.47 11.52 9.82
C ILE A 92 -0.49 10.45 10.34
N LEU A 93 -0.09 10.53 11.59
CA LEU A 93 0.86 9.59 12.20
C LEU A 93 0.31 8.17 12.22
N TRP A 94 -0.98 8.00 12.52
CA TRP A 94 -1.67 6.72 12.48
C TRP A 94 -1.50 6.02 11.13
N MET A 95 -1.70 6.74 10.05
CA MET A 95 -1.62 6.17 8.70
C MET A 95 -0.19 6.04 8.17
N ILE A 96 0.72 6.96 8.52
CA ILE A 96 2.10 6.93 8.01
C ILE A 96 2.80 5.61 8.36
N GLY A 97 2.67 5.14 9.60
CA GLY A 97 3.30 3.90 10.04
C GLY A 97 2.87 2.70 9.21
N GLY A 98 1.56 2.53 9.00
CA GLY A 98 1.00 1.47 8.20
C GLY A 98 1.38 1.57 6.72
N GLN A 99 1.34 2.78 6.17
CA GLN A 99 1.71 3.02 4.78
C GLN A 99 3.22 2.81 4.52
N ALA A 100 4.07 3.20 5.45
CA ALA A 100 5.50 2.94 5.37
C ALA A 100 5.80 1.42 5.36
N LEU A 101 5.20 0.67 6.30
CA LEU A 101 5.30 -0.79 6.36
C LEU A 101 4.78 -1.44 5.06
N SER A 102 3.64 -0.99 4.57
CA SER A 102 3.05 -1.49 3.32
C SER A 102 3.98 -1.25 2.13
N ASN A 103 4.64 -0.08 2.07
CA ASN A 103 5.62 0.21 1.02
C ASN A 103 6.89 -0.64 1.11
N MET A 104 7.25 -1.14 2.28
CA MET A 104 8.42 -2.00 2.45
C MET A 104 8.10 -3.47 2.12
N LEU A 105 6.93 -3.95 2.51
CA LEU A 105 6.60 -5.38 2.53
C LEU A 105 5.69 -5.84 1.38
N LEU A 106 5.02 -4.93 0.66
CA LEU A 106 4.29 -5.28 -0.54
C LEU A 106 5.24 -5.41 -1.73
N THR A 107 5.05 -6.49 -2.50
CA THR A 107 5.77 -6.69 -3.77
C THR A 107 5.27 -5.69 -4.82
N TRP A 108 6.06 -5.50 -5.88
CA TRP A 108 5.71 -4.58 -6.96
C TRP A 108 4.39 -4.97 -7.65
N ASP A 109 4.18 -6.27 -7.85
CA ASP A 109 2.98 -6.81 -8.51
C ASP A 109 1.74 -6.61 -7.64
N GLU A 110 1.85 -6.84 -6.32
CA GLU A 110 0.78 -6.54 -5.36
C GLU A 110 0.39 -5.06 -5.39
N ARG A 111 1.38 -4.16 -5.46
CA ARG A 111 1.11 -2.70 -5.53
C ARG A 111 0.42 -2.30 -6.83
N ARG A 112 0.81 -2.92 -7.95
CA ARG A 112 0.19 -2.67 -9.26
C ARG A 112 -1.29 -3.06 -9.24
N VAL A 113 -1.60 -4.23 -8.72
CA VAL A 113 -2.98 -4.70 -8.58
C VAL A 113 -3.77 -3.81 -7.61
N LEU A 114 -3.16 -3.45 -6.48
CA LEU A 114 -3.79 -2.59 -5.48
C LEU A 114 -3.99 -1.15 -5.95
N SER A 115 -3.24 -0.65 -6.93
CA SER A 115 -3.33 0.75 -7.35
C SER A 115 -4.74 1.17 -7.77
N HIS A 116 -5.54 0.25 -8.32
CA HIS A 116 -6.94 0.49 -8.68
C HIS A 116 -7.88 0.53 -7.47
N TYR A 117 -7.55 -0.21 -6.42
CA TYR A 117 -8.39 -0.36 -5.21
C TYR A 117 -7.84 0.39 -4.01
N TYR A 118 -6.72 1.10 -4.18
CA TYR A 118 -5.96 1.69 -3.08
C TYR A 118 -6.77 2.71 -2.28
N TRP A 119 -7.51 3.59 -2.96
CA TRP A 119 -8.41 4.54 -2.34
C TRP A 119 -9.53 3.83 -1.57
N GLY A 120 -10.18 2.83 -2.16
CA GLY A 120 -11.24 2.07 -1.52
C GLY A 120 -10.75 1.33 -0.28
N ALA A 121 -9.59 0.67 -0.38
CA ALA A 121 -8.98 -0.04 0.74
C ALA A 121 -8.53 0.91 1.85
N GLY A 122 -7.93 2.05 1.51
CA GLY A 122 -7.52 3.07 2.47
C GLY A 122 -8.70 3.71 3.18
N PHE A 123 -9.73 4.11 2.43
CA PHE A 123 -10.97 4.63 3.00
C PHE A 123 -11.66 3.61 3.90
N GLY A 124 -11.76 2.36 3.46
CA GLY A 124 -12.31 1.26 4.25
C GLY A 124 -11.54 1.04 5.56
N PHE A 125 -10.20 1.16 5.54
CA PHE A 125 -9.39 1.06 6.75
C PHE A 125 -9.63 2.23 7.71
N VAL A 126 -9.71 3.47 7.20
CA VAL A 126 -10.04 4.65 8.02
C VAL A 126 -11.42 4.51 8.64
N LEU A 127 -12.42 4.10 7.85
CA LEU A 127 -13.79 3.86 8.35
C LEU A 127 -13.81 2.76 9.43
N PHE A 128 -13.11 1.66 9.18
CA PHE A 128 -12.98 0.59 10.18
C PHE A 128 -12.33 1.09 11.48
N SER A 129 -11.30 1.92 11.38
CA SER A 129 -10.63 2.52 12.54
C SER A 129 -11.58 3.44 13.32
N VAL A 130 -12.34 4.29 12.62
CA VAL A 130 -13.36 5.17 13.23
C VAL A 130 -14.42 4.35 13.97
N LEU A 131 -14.95 3.31 13.34
CA LEU A 131 -15.93 2.42 13.95
C LEU A 131 -15.36 1.68 15.17
N SER A 132 -14.11 1.22 15.09
CA SER A 132 -13.44 0.57 16.20
C SER A 132 -13.28 1.54 17.39
N PHE A 133 -12.87 2.78 17.15
CA PHE A 133 -12.79 3.78 18.21
C PHE A 133 -14.16 4.14 18.81
N ALA A 134 -15.21 4.18 17.98
CA ALA A 134 -16.57 4.42 18.46
C ALA A 134 -17.10 3.25 19.31
N CYS A 135 -16.74 2.00 18.98
CA CYS A 135 -17.21 0.81 19.70
C CYS A 135 -16.44 0.56 21.02
N PHE A 136 -15.12 0.78 21.00
CA PHE A 136 -14.25 0.44 22.14
C PHE A 136 -13.89 1.65 23.00
N GLY A 137 -14.06 2.86 22.51
CA GLY A 137 -13.78 4.10 23.20
C GLY A 137 -15.06 4.74 23.72
N SER A 138 -14.96 5.45 24.85
CA SER A 138 -15.97 6.41 25.30
C SER A 138 -15.96 7.70 24.45
N LEU A 139 -15.40 7.63 23.24
CA LEU A 139 -15.34 8.75 22.31
C LEU A 139 -16.74 9.00 21.77
N THR A 140 -17.37 10.06 22.28
CA THR A 140 -18.47 10.69 21.58
C THR A 140 -18.00 11.01 20.16
N LEU A 141 -18.90 10.84 19.17
CA LEU A 141 -18.64 11.20 17.76
C LEU A 141 -18.49 12.74 17.66
N ASP A 142 -17.40 13.26 18.18
CA ASP A 142 -17.11 14.67 18.23
C ASP A 142 -16.44 15.15 16.93
N LEU A 143 -16.57 16.44 16.66
CA LEU A 143 -15.95 17.13 15.54
C LEU A 143 -14.44 16.83 15.42
N TRP A 144 -13.78 16.52 16.51
CA TRP A 144 -12.35 16.16 16.60
C TRP A 144 -12.01 14.88 15.83
N LEU A 145 -12.92 13.91 15.82
CA LEU A 145 -12.75 12.66 15.08
C LEU A 145 -12.74 12.90 13.56
N LEU A 146 -13.47 13.92 13.07
CA LEU A 146 -13.42 14.34 11.68
C LEU A 146 -12.05 14.87 11.30
N PHE A 147 -11.42 15.70 12.14
CA PHE A 147 -10.06 16.19 11.87
C PHE A 147 -9.05 15.05 11.82
N TRP A 148 -9.20 14.06 12.71
CA TRP A 148 -8.38 12.85 12.69
C TRP A 148 -8.58 12.07 11.38
N ALA A 149 -9.83 11.81 10.98
CA ALA A 149 -10.14 11.11 9.74
C ALA A 149 -9.62 11.83 8.51
N VAL A 150 -9.74 13.15 8.45
CA VAL A 150 -9.19 13.99 7.37
C VAL A 150 -7.67 13.84 7.31
N GLY A 151 -6.97 13.92 8.44
CA GLY A 151 -5.52 13.69 8.51
C GLY A 151 -5.11 12.32 7.96
N ALA A 152 -5.84 11.27 8.34
CA ALA A 152 -5.63 9.92 7.85
C ALA A 152 -5.84 9.81 6.32
N LEU A 153 -6.92 10.41 5.80
CA LEU A 153 -7.24 10.40 4.37
C LEU A 153 -6.23 11.19 3.52
N VAL A 154 -5.67 12.27 4.04
CA VAL A 154 -4.60 13.02 3.38
C VAL A 154 -3.40 12.12 3.12
N VAL A 155 -3.02 11.28 4.07
CA VAL A 155 -1.92 10.32 3.90
C VAL A 155 -2.27 9.28 2.83
N VAL A 156 -3.47 8.71 2.85
CA VAL A 156 -3.93 7.76 1.83
C VAL A 156 -3.82 8.39 0.44
N GLY A 157 -4.30 9.63 0.28
CA GLY A 157 -4.23 10.36 -0.99
C GLY A 157 -2.80 10.63 -1.46
N ALA A 158 -1.93 11.06 -0.56
CA ALA A 158 -0.54 11.34 -0.88
C ALA A 158 0.21 10.08 -1.36
N PHE A 159 -0.06 8.92 -0.72
CA PHE A 159 0.54 7.66 -1.12
C PHE A 159 -0.03 7.13 -2.45
N ASP A 160 -1.34 7.24 -2.67
CA ASP A 160 -1.96 6.88 -3.96
C ASP A 160 -1.35 7.68 -5.11
N LEU A 161 -1.25 9.00 -4.99
CA LEU A 161 -0.62 9.86 -5.97
C LEU A 161 0.83 9.45 -6.26
N ARG A 162 1.59 9.10 -5.21
CA ARG A 162 2.98 8.65 -5.35
C ARG A 162 3.09 7.32 -6.09
N ILE A 163 2.19 6.38 -5.82
CA ILE A 163 2.13 5.08 -6.51
C ILE A 163 1.80 5.29 -7.98
N ARG A 164 0.75 6.04 -8.29
CA ARG A 164 0.33 6.35 -9.67
C ARG A 164 1.44 7.04 -10.46
N HIS A 165 2.10 8.03 -9.87
CA HIS A 165 3.19 8.74 -10.51
C HIS A 165 4.39 7.82 -10.82
N ARG A 166 4.70 6.86 -9.96
CA ARG A 166 5.74 5.86 -10.22
C ARG A 166 5.34 4.91 -11.34
N LEU A 167 4.09 4.43 -11.36
CA LEU A 167 3.58 3.55 -12.42
C LEU A 167 3.62 4.22 -13.79
N HIS A 168 3.22 5.49 -13.89
CA HIS A 168 3.29 6.26 -15.14
C HIS A 168 4.72 6.42 -15.67
N ARG A 169 5.70 6.64 -14.80
CA ARG A 169 7.10 6.73 -15.23
C ARG A 169 7.61 5.41 -15.82
N PHE A 170 7.22 4.27 -15.27
CA PHE A 170 7.62 2.96 -15.78
C PHE A 170 6.95 2.61 -17.11
N GLN A 171 5.70 2.98 -17.31
CA GLN A 171 5.00 2.76 -18.60
C GLN A 171 5.62 3.58 -19.73
N GLY A 172 6.05 4.81 -19.47
CA GLY A 172 6.74 5.64 -20.45
C GLY A 172 8.13 5.12 -20.87
N SER A 173 8.78 4.31 -20.04
CA SER A 173 10.08 3.72 -20.35
C SER A 173 9.98 2.42 -21.14
N LEU A 174 8.82 1.77 -21.20
CA LEU A 174 8.57 0.51 -21.93
C LEU A 174 8.04 0.72 -23.35
N CYS A 175 7.63 1.94 -23.70
CA CYS A 175 7.35 2.32 -25.09
C CYS A 175 8.67 2.63 -25.80
N LEU A 176 9.49 1.61 -26.04
CA LEU A 176 10.54 1.69 -27.05
C LEU A 176 9.84 1.69 -28.41
N PRO A 177 10.20 2.61 -29.33
CA PRO A 177 9.65 2.64 -30.67
C PRO A 177 10.11 1.38 -31.42
N HIS A 178 9.15 0.64 -31.95
CA HIS A 178 9.39 -0.33 -33.03
C HIS A 178 9.62 0.38 -34.35
#